data_d8e1c2f868f25d58510f2113133bed35
#
_entry.id   d8e1c2f868f25d58510f2113133bed35
#
_cell.length_a   1.000
_cell.length_b   1.000
_cell.length_c   1.000
_cell.angle_alpha   90.00
_cell.angle_beta   90.00
_cell.angle_gamma   90.00
#
_symmetry.space_group_name_H-M   'P 1'
#
loop_
_entity.id
_entity.type
_entity.pdbx_description
1 polymer ?
#
loop_
_entity_poly.entity_id
_entity_poly.type
_entity_poly.pdbx_seq_one_letter_code
_entity_poly.pdbx_strand_id
1 'polypeptide(L)'
;MAKKKNRHNRDDAEARASSSAAGEEGQSGPRPKMKRKEYERHMRILHGELVAMQEWVKDSGAKICIVFEGRDTAGKGGTIKRITERVSPRVFRVIALPTPTEREKSQMYVQRYMQHFPAAGEVVIFDRSWYNRAGVERVMGFCTPEETERFLELAPAWEKAMADSGILLLKYWLEVSPEEQTRRLESRINDPRKVWKLSPMDLRSYSRWYDYSRARDAMFAATDSAWGPWYIADADDKKRARLNIITHLLGQVPYKPLAHRDIKLPKRQPPRGYVQPDLPLRHIPAPF
;
A
#
# COMPACT_ATOMS: atom_id res chain seq x y z
N MET A 1 1.41 -22.72 36.70
CA MET A 1 1.79 -21.87 35.55
C MET A 1 1.50 -22.49 34.16
N ALA A 2 1.10 -23.75 34.06
CA ALA A 2 0.84 -24.44 32.77
C ALA A 2 -0.50 -24.13 32.09
N LYS A 3 -1.53 -23.68 32.82
CA LYS A 3 -2.87 -23.40 32.25
C LYS A 3 -2.98 -22.11 31.42
N LYS A 4 -2.05 -21.17 31.54
CA LYS A 4 -2.09 -19.88 30.80
C LYS A 4 -1.47 -19.96 29.40
N LYS A 5 -0.55 -20.93 29.14
CA LYS A 5 0.09 -21.12 27.84
C LYS A 5 -0.80 -21.81 26.81
N ASN A 6 -1.71 -22.70 27.25
CA ASN A 6 -2.60 -23.45 26.36
C ASN A 6 -3.79 -22.65 25.81
N ARG A 7 -4.19 -21.56 26.48
CA ARG A 7 -5.28 -20.69 25.99
C ARG A 7 -4.84 -19.83 24.79
N HIS A 8 -3.61 -19.35 24.81
CA HIS A 8 -3.07 -18.50 23.73
C HIS A 8 -2.93 -19.26 22.40
N ASN A 9 -2.51 -20.53 22.47
CA ASN A 9 -2.36 -21.38 21.26
C ASN A 9 -3.70 -21.85 20.66
N ARG A 10 -4.78 -21.90 21.43
CA ARG A 10 -6.12 -22.25 20.89
C ARG A 10 -6.74 -21.06 20.15
N ASP A 11 -6.61 -19.86 20.69
CA ASP A 11 -7.15 -18.66 20.06
C ASP A 11 -6.44 -18.35 18.70
N ASP A 12 -5.14 -18.68 18.59
CA ASP A 12 -4.38 -18.54 17.34
C ASP A 12 -4.73 -19.63 16.30
N ALA A 13 -5.11 -20.83 16.72
CA ALA A 13 -5.54 -21.91 15.83
C ALA A 13 -6.95 -21.66 15.28
N GLU A 14 -7.87 -21.16 16.09
CA GLU A 14 -9.22 -20.79 15.65
C GLU A 14 -9.21 -19.58 14.70
N ALA A 15 -8.28 -18.63 14.88
CA ALA A 15 -8.11 -17.51 13.98
C ALA A 15 -7.56 -17.91 12.60
N ARG A 16 -6.76 -18.99 12.51
CA ARG A 16 -6.28 -19.55 11.23
C ARG A 16 -7.34 -20.37 10.52
N ALA A 17 -8.17 -21.09 11.24
CA ALA A 17 -9.27 -21.86 10.67
C ALA A 17 -10.39 -20.98 10.08
N SER A 18 -10.61 -19.77 10.61
CA SER A 18 -11.61 -18.85 10.11
C SER A 18 -11.19 -18.06 8.84
N SER A 19 -9.91 -18.13 8.45
CA SER A 19 -9.42 -17.46 7.24
C SER A 19 -9.50 -18.30 5.97
N SER A 20 -9.77 -19.62 6.07
CA SER A 20 -9.84 -20.55 4.93
C SER A 20 -11.26 -20.82 4.41
N ALA A 21 -12.30 -20.22 5.01
CA ALA A 21 -13.68 -20.35 4.57
C ALA A 21 -14.16 -19.03 3.92
N ALA A 22 -13.66 -18.71 2.73
CA ALA A 22 -14.18 -17.62 1.91
C ALA A 22 -14.83 -18.20 0.65
N GLY A 23 -16.06 -18.63 0.80
CA GLY A 23 -16.93 -19.09 -0.25
C GLY A 23 -18.38 -19.04 0.24
N GLU A 24 -18.88 -17.87 0.63
CA GLU A 24 -20.32 -17.68 0.81
C GLU A 24 -20.76 -16.44 0.03
N GLU A 25 -21.41 -16.69 -1.09
CA GLU A 25 -22.23 -15.73 -1.82
C GLU A 25 -23.44 -15.33 -0.95
N GLY A 26 -23.73 -14.02 -0.93
CA GLY A 26 -25.05 -13.53 -0.64
C GLY A 26 -25.39 -13.17 0.79
N GLN A 27 -24.95 -11.97 1.25
CA GLN A 27 -25.76 -11.17 2.17
C GLN A 27 -25.81 -9.72 1.68
N SER A 28 -26.93 -9.36 1.02
CA SER A 28 -27.25 -8.04 0.50
C SER A 28 -27.80 -7.14 1.62
N GLY A 29 -26.92 -6.68 2.52
CA GLY A 29 -27.25 -5.68 3.53
C GLY A 29 -26.01 -4.91 3.96
N PRO A 30 -26.13 -3.65 4.43
CA PRO A 30 -24.98 -2.88 4.87
C PRO A 30 -24.33 -3.58 6.08
N ARG A 31 -23.13 -4.08 5.89
CA ARG A 31 -22.36 -4.75 6.94
C ARG A 31 -22.10 -3.79 8.11
N PRO A 32 -22.29 -4.22 9.38
CA PRO A 32 -22.06 -3.36 10.54
C PRO A 32 -20.61 -2.86 10.56
N LYS A 33 -20.40 -1.62 11.03
CA LYS A 33 -19.05 -1.03 11.12
C LYS A 33 -18.14 -1.87 12.02
N MET A 34 -16.98 -2.24 11.52
CA MET A 34 -15.97 -3.01 12.28
C MET A 34 -15.51 -2.23 13.52
N LYS A 35 -15.53 -2.87 14.69
CA LYS A 35 -15.04 -2.27 15.95
C LYS A 35 -13.52 -2.06 15.89
N ARG A 36 -13.02 -1.03 16.59
CA ARG A 36 -11.59 -0.71 16.60
C ARG A 36 -10.74 -1.86 17.15
N LYS A 37 -11.16 -2.47 18.25
CA LYS A 37 -10.44 -3.58 18.90
C LYS A 37 -10.31 -4.81 17.99
N GLU A 38 -11.37 -5.12 17.25
CA GLU A 38 -11.38 -6.20 16.25
C GLU A 38 -10.40 -5.90 15.11
N TYR A 39 -10.47 -4.71 14.53
CA TYR A 39 -9.55 -4.25 13.50
C TYR A 39 -8.08 -4.33 13.94
N GLU A 40 -7.76 -3.84 15.14
CA GLU A 40 -6.40 -3.86 15.68
C GLU A 40 -5.89 -5.29 15.95
N ARG A 41 -6.77 -6.22 16.31
CA ARG A 41 -6.43 -7.64 16.46
C ARG A 41 -6.03 -8.26 15.11
N HIS A 42 -6.83 -8.06 14.06
CA HIS A 42 -6.51 -8.56 12.72
C HIS A 42 -5.25 -7.91 12.16
N MET A 43 -5.11 -6.59 12.31
CA MET A 43 -3.91 -5.89 11.87
C MET A 43 -2.63 -6.40 12.54
N ARG A 44 -2.67 -6.77 13.81
CA ARG A 44 -1.50 -7.33 14.50
C ARG A 44 -1.03 -8.65 13.87
N ILE A 45 -1.96 -9.50 13.48
CA ILE A 45 -1.65 -10.76 12.78
C ILE A 45 -1.03 -10.45 11.42
N LEU A 46 -1.69 -9.61 10.62
CA LEU A 46 -1.20 -9.24 9.29
C LEU A 46 0.16 -8.53 9.31
N HIS A 47 0.43 -7.72 10.34
CA HIS A 47 1.77 -7.14 10.52
C HIS A 47 2.85 -8.20 10.79
N GLY A 48 2.52 -9.27 11.54
CA GLY A 48 3.42 -10.41 11.71
C GLY A 48 3.73 -11.11 10.40
N GLU A 49 2.70 -11.33 9.58
CA GLU A 49 2.86 -11.94 8.24
C GLU A 49 3.64 -11.02 7.28
N LEU A 50 3.42 -9.70 7.31
CA LEU A 50 4.21 -8.75 6.51
C LEU A 50 5.70 -8.75 6.89
N VAL A 51 6.01 -8.92 8.18
CA VAL A 51 7.41 -9.07 8.62
C VAL A 51 7.99 -10.41 8.15
N ALA A 52 7.22 -11.51 8.21
CA ALA A 52 7.66 -12.80 7.69
C ALA A 52 7.91 -12.74 6.17
N MET A 53 7.01 -12.09 5.43
CA MET A 53 7.20 -11.83 3.99
C MET A 53 8.44 -10.99 3.74
N GLN A 54 8.70 -9.94 4.53
CA GLN A 54 9.92 -9.11 4.41
C GLN A 54 11.19 -9.95 4.53
N GLU A 55 11.28 -10.81 5.55
CA GLU A 55 12.47 -11.63 5.75
C GLU A 55 12.66 -12.62 4.59
N TRP A 56 11.57 -13.20 4.09
CA TRP A 56 11.60 -14.04 2.90
C TRP A 56 12.04 -13.27 1.64
N VAL A 57 11.55 -12.05 1.43
CA VAL A 57 11.96 -11.19 0.29
C VAL A 57 13.47 -10.93 0.33
N LYS A 58 14.03 -10.62 1.51
CA LYS A 58 15.48 -10.42 1.69
C LYS A 58 16.28 -11.69 1.39
N ASP A 59 15.81 -12.84 1.87
CA ASP A 59 16.50 -14.11 1.75
C ASP A 59 16.47 -14.65 0.31
N SER A 60 15.31 -14.57 -0.33
CA SER A 60 15.09 -15.08 -1.69
C SER A 60 15.57 -14.14 -2.80
N GLY A 61 15.81 -12.86 -2.49
CA GLY A 61 16.09 -11.86 -3.51
C GLY A 61 14.86 -11.50 -4.38
N ALA A 62 13.65 -11.81 -3.93
CA ALA A 62 12.43 -11.49 -4.68
C ALA A 62 12.32 -9.98 -4.95
N LYS A 63 11.77 -9.63 -6.11
CA LYS A 63 11.51 -8.26 -6.55
C LYS A 63 10.02 -8.06 -6.65
N ILE A 64 9.45 -7.16 -5.84
CA ILE A 64 8.01 -6.91 -5.79
C ILE A 64 7.71 -5.45 -6.07
N CYS A 65 6.86 -5.18 -7.05
CA CYS A 65 6.38 -3.85 -7.40
C CYS A 65 4.86 -3.79 -7.16
N ILE A 66 4.43 -2.88 -6.29
CA ILE A 66 3.02 -2.69 -5.94
C ILE A 66 2.58 -1.31 -6.39
N VAL A 67 1.52 -1.25 -7.17
CA VAL A 67 0.92 0.00 -7.65
C VAL A 67 -0.39 0.25 -6.91
N PHE A 68 -0.52 1.42 -6.31
CA PHE A 68 -1.76 1.88 -5.69
C PHE A 68 -2.35 3.04 -6.49
N GLU A 69 -3.48 2.77 -7.12
CA GLU A 69 -4.31 3.73 -7.84
C GLU A 69 -5.72 3.77 -7.23
N GLY A 70 -6.57 4.65 -7.72
CA GLY A 70 -7.96 4.73 -7.28
C GLY A 70 -8.45 6.16 -7.07
N ARG A 71 -9.72 6.27 -6.72
CA ARG A 71 -10.43 7.54 -6.50
C ARG A 71 -9.74 8.41 -5.47
N ASP A 72 -9.92 9.72 -5.59
CA ASP A 72 -9.51 10.63 -4.53
C ASP A 72 -10.29 10.32 -3.26
N THR A 73 -9.62 10.46 -2.11
CA THR A 73 -10.13 10.09 -0.78
C THR A 73 -10.35 8.58 -0.52
N ALA A 74 -10.19 7.69 -1.50
CA ALA A 74 -10.37 6.24 -1.33
C ALA A 74 -9.51 5.64 -0.21
N GLY A 75 -8.36 6.24 0.09
CA GLY A 75 -7.55 5.85 1.25
C GLY A 75 -6.22 5.18 0.92
N LYS A 76 -5.69 5.39 -0.29
CA LYS A 76 -4.40 4.87 -0.77
C LYS A 76 -3.27 5.05 0.25
N GLY A 77 -2.88 6.27 0.57
CA GLY A 77 -1.81 6.54 1.53
C GLY A 77 -2.06 5.98 2.94
N GLY A 78 -3.33 5.85 3.36
CA GLY A 78 -3.67 5.19 4.63
C GLY A 78 -3.48 3.67 4.59
N THR A 79 -3.66 3.03 3.46
CA THR A 79 -3.41 1.61 3.23
C THR A 79 -1.91 1.35 3.16
N ILE A 80 -1.19 2.13 2.35
CA ILE A 80 0.28 2.08 2.24
C ILE A 80 0.93 2.23 3.62
N LYS A 81 0.49 3.21 4.42
CA LYS A 81 0.98 3.37 5.79
C LYS A 81 0.78 2.12 6.64
N ARG A 82 -0.35 1.41 6.53
CA ARG A 82 -0.62 0.18 7.29
C ARG A 82 0.24 -0.99 6.83
N ILE A 83 0.59 -1.05 5.55
CA ILE A 83 1.54 -2.04 5.03
C ILE A 83 2.95 -1.78 5.57
N THR A 84 3.35 -0.49 5.64
CA THR A 84 4.76 -0.13 5.87
C THR A 84 5.11 0.18 7.33
N GLU A 85 4.13 0.34 8.24
CA GLU A 85 4.39 0.82 9.61
C GLU A 85 5.16 -0.15 10.51
N ARG A 86 5.31 -1.43 10.14
CA ARG A 86 5.99 -2.45 10.94
C ARG A 86 7.10 -3.19 10.18
N VAL A 87 7.37 -2.79 8.96
CA VAL A 87 8.44 -3.35 8.12
C VAL A 87 9.58 -2.35 7.94
N SER A 88 10.73 -2.84 7.49
CA SER A 88 11.90 -1.99 7.29
C SER A 88 11.75 -1.09 6.06
N PRO A 89 11.98 0.21 6.16
CA PRO A 89 11.98 1.12 5.00
C PRO A 89 13.16 0.87 4.04
N ARG A 90 14.14 0.05 4.44
CA ARG A 90 15.24 -0.39 3.57
C ARG A 90 14.80 -1.49 2.61
N VAL A 91 13.73 -2.21 2.94
CA VAL A 91 13.16 -3.29 2.13
C VAL A 91 11.89 -2.80 1.44
N PHE A 92 11.00 -2.13 2.18
CA PHE A 92 9.76 -1.54 1.66
C PHE A 92 9.98 -0.06 1.37
N ARG A 93 10.11 0.29 0.10
CA ARG A 93 10.26 1.68 -0.34
C ARG A 93 8.94 2.21 -0.90
N VAL A 94 8.51 3.36 -0.42
CA VAL A 94 7.32 4.05 -0.93
C VAL A 94 7.77 5.15 -1.87
N ILE A 95 7.24 5.16 -3.08
CA ILE A 95 7.53 6.12 -4.13
C ILE A 95 6.27 6.93 -4.41
N ALA A 96 6.34 8.22 -4.18
CA ALA A 96 5.31 9.21 -4.52
C ALA A 96 5.99 10.33 -5.31
N LEU A 97 5.92 10.26 -6.63
CA LEU A 97 6.62 11.23 -7.47
C LEU A 97 5.86 12.56 -7.54
N PRO A 98 6.56 13.70 -7.50
CA PRO A 98 5.96 15.02 -7.69
C PRO A 98 5.54 15.23 -9.14
N THR A 99 5.02 16.41 -9.46
CA THR A 99 4.80 16.84 -10.84
C THR A 99 6.09 16.70 -11.66
N PRO A 100 6.02 16.19 -12.91
CA PRO A 100 7.20 16.04 -13.76
C PRO A 100 7.95 17.37 -13.96
N THR A 101 9.27 17.31 -13.91
CA THR A 101 10.13 18.43 -14.31
C THR A 101 10.08 18.62 -15.83
N GLU A 102 10.51 19.77 -16.34
CA GLU A 102 10.56 20.04 -17.79
C GLU A 102 11.43 19.01 -18.54
N ARG A 103 12.51 18.56 -17.92
CA ARG A 103 13.33 17.46 -18.47
C ARG A 103 12.54 16.16 -18.56
N GLU A 104 11.86 15.75 -17.51
CA GLU A 104 11.07 14.52 -17.48
C GLU A 104 9.90 14.54 -18.48
N LYS A 105 9.32 15.70 -18.75
CA LYS A 105 8.27 15.87 -19.77
C LYS A 105 8.79 15.58 -21.19
N SER A 106 10.07 15.84 -21.45
CA SER A 106 10.71 15.56 -22.75
C SER A 106 11.28 14.15 -22.90
N GLN A 107 11.27 13.35 -21.82
CA GLN A 107 11.75 11.98 -21.82
C GLN A 107 10.64 10.98 -22.15
N MET A 108 11.03 9.71 -22.40
CA MET A 108 10.06 8.64 -22.49
C MET A 108 9.27 8.55 -21.17
N TYR A 109 7.95 8.55 -21.24
CA TYR A 109 7.06 8.75 -20.09
C TYR A 109 7.36 7.82 -18.92
N VAL A 110 7.59 6.53 -19.18
CA VAL A 110 7.86 5.55 -18.12
C VAL A 110 9.23 5.72 -17.47
N GLN A 111 10.18 6.43 -18.12
CA GLN A 111 11.57 6.54 -17.66
C GLN A 111 11.71 7.08 -16.23
N ARG A 112 10.86 8.04 -15.84
CA ARG A 112 10.87 8.60 -14.49
C ARG A 112 10.47 7.59 -13.40
N TYR A 113 9.76 6.52 -13.77
CA TYR A 113 9.32 5.46 -12.85
C TYR A 113 10.32 4.30 -12.82
N MET A 114 10.95 3.98 -13.96
CA MET A 114 11.85 2.83 -14.12
C MET A 114 13.03 2.86 -13.14
N GLN A 115 13.60 4.03 -12.85
CA GLN A 115 14.71 4.18 -11.91
C GLN A 115 14.35 3.76 -10.46
N HIS A 116 13.07 3.62 -10.16
CA HIS A 116 12.58 3.24 -8.84
C HIS A 116 12.15 1.76 -8.76
N PHE A 117 12.21 1.01 -9.86
CA PHE A 117 11.83 -0.40 -9.83
C PHE A 117 12.65 -1.19 -8.82
N PRO A 118 12.09 -2.29 -8.27
CA PRO A 118 12.74 -3.02 -7.19
C PRO A 118 14.02 -3.73 -7.68
N ALA A 119 15.08 -3.63 -6.90
CA ALA A 119 16.23 -4.52 -6.94
C ALA A 119 15.91 -5.82 -6.18
N ALA A 120 16.82 -6.80 -6.26
CA ALA A 120 16.69 -8.04 -5.51
C ALA A 120 16.56 -7.77 -3.99
N GLY A 121 15.56 -8.37 -3.36
CA GLY A 121 15.29 -8.18 -1.93
C GLY A 121 14.51 -6.91 -1.60
N GLU A 122 13.85 -6.28 -2.58
CA GLU A 122 13.08 -5.06 -2.38
C GLU A 122 11.59 -5.20 -2.71
N VAL A 123 10.76 -4.50 -1.95
CA VAL A 123 9.34 -4.23 -2.23
C VAL A 123 9.18 -2.74 -2.49
N VAL A 124 8.82 -2.37 -3.70
CA VAL A 124 8.55 -0.97 -4.06
C VAL A 124 7.05 -0.74 -4.16
N ILE A 125 6.56 0.28 -3.48
CA ILE A 125 5.14 0.66 -3.46
C ILE A 125 5.00 2.04 -4.10
N PHE A 126 4.30 2.12 -5.22
CA PHE A 126 3.96 3.39 -5.85
C PHE A 126 2.63 3.93 -5.30
N ASP A 127 2.67 5.10 -4.62
CA ASP A 127 1.47 5.90 -4.30
C ASP A 127 1.18 6.82 -5.48
N ARG A 128 0.34 6.39 -6.39
CA ARG A 128 0.20 6.81 -7.79
C ARG A 128 1.43 6.42 -8.63
N SER A 129 1.20 6.12 -9.87
CA SER A 129 2.19 5.51 -10.74
C SER A 129 2.15 6.11 -12.16
N TRP A 130 2.73 5.39 -13.13
CA TRP A 130 2.60 5.69 -14.54
C TRP A 130 1.13 5.77 -15.02
N TYR A 131 0.21 5.20 -14.30
CA TYR A 131 -1.22 5.30 -14.58
C TYR A 131 -1.82 6.69 -14.35
N ASN A 132 -1.06 7.65 -13.83
CA ASN A 132 -1.43 9.07 -13.87
C ASN A 132 -1.78 9.52 -15.30
N ARG A 133 -1.11 8.99 -16.34
CA ARG A 133 -1.37 9.30 -17.76
C ARG A 133 -2.79 8.89 -18.17
N ALA A 134 -3.23 7.69 -17.77
CA ALA A 134 -4.58 7.20 -18.05
C ALA A 134 -5.66 7.85 -17.17
N GLY A 135 -5.29 8.36 -15.99
CA GLY A 135 -6.19 8.94 -15.00
C GLY A 135 -6.17 10.46 -14.99
N VAL A 136 -5.45 11.03 -14.01
CA VAL A 136 -5.48 12.47 -13.74
C VAL A 136 -4.99 13.31 -14.91
N GLU A 137 -3.95 12.88 -15.64
CA GLU A 137 -3.40 13.66 -16.75
C GLU A 137 -4.41 13.73 -17.90
N ARG A 138 -5.05 12.61 -18.26
CA ARG A 138 -6.13 12.55 -19.24
C ARG A 138 -7.32 13.42 -18.85
N VAL A 139 -7.84 13.24 -17.65
CA VAL A 139 -9.06 13.92 -17.20
C VAL A 139 -8.87 15.41 -17.06
N MET A 140 -7.68 15.85 -16.61
CA MET A 140 -7.38 17.27 -16.40
C MET A 140 -6.79 17.97 -17.62
N GLY A 141 -6.56 17.22 -18.72
CA GLY A 141 -5.98 17.79 -19.92
C GLY A 141 -4.49 18.12 -19.78
N PHE A 142 -3.75 17.38 -18.95
CA PHE A 142 -2.30 17.55 -18.81
C PHE A 142 -1.50 16.76 -19.84
N CYS A 143 -2.18 15.93 -20.62
CA CYS A 143 -1.65 15.23 -21.78
C CYS A 143 -2.70 15.26 -22.90
N THR A 144 -2.24 15.02 -24.14
CA THR A 144 -3.15 14.92 -25.30
C THR A 144 -3.88 13.58 -25.33
N PRO A 145 -4.98 13.48 -26.09
CA PRO A 145 -5.64 12.18 -26.33
C PRO A 145 -4.67 11.14 -26.92
N GLU A 146 -3.87 11.54 -27.89
CA GLU A 146 -2.91 10.67 -28.61
C GLU A 146 -1.83 10.15 -27.62
N GLU A 147 -1.35 10.98 -26.69
CA GLU A 147 -0.42 10.55 -25.65
C GLU A 147 -1.06 9.52 -24.71
N THR A 148 -2.34 9.69 -24.40
CA THR A 148 -3.10 8.73 -23.58
C THR A 148 -3.28 7.40 -24.30
N GLU A 149 -3.70 7.42 -25.56
CA GLU A 149 -3.89 6.22 -26.38
C GLU A 149 -2.58 5.44 -26.52
N ARG A 150 -1.50 6.14 -26.88
CA ARG A 150 -0.17 5.54 -26.98
C ARG A 150 0.33 4.96 -25.66
N PHE A 151 0.02 5.61 -24.54
CA PHE A 151 0.32 5.08 -23.21
C PHE A 151 -0.42 3.76 -22.97
N LEU A 152 -1.72 3.71 -23.24
CA LEU A 152 -2.56 2.52 -23.03
C LEU A 152 -2.11 1.33 -23.91
N GLU A 153 -1.64 1.60 -25.11
CA GLU A 153 -1.06 0.59 -26.01
C GLU A 153 0.27 0.04 -25.49
N LEU A 154 1.13 0.91 -24.96
CA LEU A 154 2.49 0.53 -24.58
C LEU A 154 2.59 -0.02 -23.14
N ALA A 155 1.69 0.37 -22.25
CA ALA A 155 1.77 -0.01 -20.83
C ALA A 155 1.84 -1.54 -20.62
N PRO A 156 1.02 -2.37 -21.27
CA PRO A 156 1.12 -3.82 -21.13
C PRO A 156 2.48 -4.40 -21.56
N ALA A 157 3.13 -3.79 -22.56
CA ALA A 157 4.41 -4.29 -23.08
C ALA A 157 5.56 -4.08 -22.07
N TRP A 158 5.68 -2.90 -21.47
CA TRP A 158 6.74 -2.71 -20.46
C TRP A 158 6.43 -3.41 -19.14
N GLU A 159 5.15 -3.53 -18.75
CA GLU A 159 4.76 -4.34 -17.59
C GLU A 159 5.09 -5.82 -17.81
N LYS A 160 4.93 -6.32 -19.05
CA LYS A 160 5.40 -7.65 -19.40
C LYS A 160 6.91 -7.77 -19.27
N ALA A 161 7.67 -6.79 -19.75
CA ALA A 161 9.12 -6.78 -19.59
C ALA A 161 9.55 -6.76 -18.11
N MET A 162 8.81 -6.07 -17.24
CA MET A 162 9.02 -6.14 -15.79
C MET A 162 8.80 -7.56 -15.26
N ALA A 163 7.68 -8.20 -15.61
CA ALA A 163 7.37 -9.56 -15.21
C ALA A 163 8.41 -10.57 -15.73
N ASP A 164 8.78 -10.47 -17.00
CA ASP A 164 9.81 -11.31 -17.62
C ASP A 164 11.20 -11.13 -16.95
N SER A 165 11.48 -9.97 -16.37
CA SER A 165 12.69 -9.72 -15.56
C SER A 165 12.59 -10.25 -14.13
N GLY A 166 11.50 -10.93 -13.78
CA GLY A 166 11.26 -11.54 -12.47
C GLY A 166 10.72 -10.55 -11.41
N ILE A 167 10.09 -9.46 -11.83
CA ILE A 167 9.38 -8.55 -10.92
C ILE A 167 7.93 -9.03 -10.79
N LEU A 168 7.49 -9.34 -9.57
CA LEU A 168 6.08 -9.56 -9.26
C LEU A 168 5.38 -8.20 -9.24
N LEU A 169 4.54 -7.95 -10.24
CA LEU A 169 3.75 -6.72 -10.36
C LEU A 169 2.34 -6.92 -9.81
N LEU A 170 1.92 -6.12 -8.84
CA LEU A 170 0.60 -6.14 -8.24
C LEU A 170 -0.03 -4.75 -8.37
N LYS A 171 -1.20 -4.67 -9.04
CA LYS A 171 -1.90 -3.40 -9.27
C LYS A 171 -3.20 -3.36 -8.48
N TYR A 172 -3.33 -2.40 -7.58
CA TYR A 172 -4.51 -2.19 -6.74
C TYR A 172 -5.23 -0.91 -7.12
N TRP A 173 -6.52 -1.02 -7.39
CA TRP A 173 -7.43 0.11 -7.54
C TRP A 173 -8.34 0.19 -6.32
N LEU A 174 -8.30 1.31 -5.60
CA LEU A 174 -9.22 1.57 -4.49
C LEU A 174 -10.42 2.34 -5.04
N GLU A 175 -11.58 1.68 -5.06
CA GLU A 175 -12.86 2.28 -5.42
C GLU A 175 -13.55 2.80 -4.15
N VAL A 176 -14.27 3.90 -4.29
CA VAL A 176 -15.12 4.50 -3.26
C VAL A 176 -16.40 5.00 -3.90
N SER A 177 -17.52 4.87 -3.20
CA SER A 177 -18.81 5.38 -3.70
C SER A 177 -18.81 6.92 -3.78
N PRO A 178 -19.64 7.51 -4.65
CA PRO A 178 -19.81 8.96 -4.72
C PRO A 178 -20.18 9.58 -3.37
N GLU A 179 -21.08 8.94 -2.64
CA GLU A 179 -21.60 9.37 -1.34
C GLU A 179 -20.50 9.37 -0.29
N GLU A 180 -19.71 8.31 -0.24
CA GLU A 180 -18.59 8.19 0.70
C GLU A 180 -17.45 9.15 0.34
N GLN A 181 -17.18 9.37 -0.96
CA GLN A 181 -16.20 10.38 -1.40
C GLN A 181 -16.59 11.77 -0.92
N THR A 182 -17.86 12.15 -1.13
CA THR A 182 -18.43 13.43 -0.67
C THR A 182 -18.25 13.59 0.84
N ARG A 183 -18.70 12.62 1.60
CA ARG A 183 -18.58 12.61 3.07
C ARG A 183 -17.13 12.76 3.55
N ARG A 184 -16.19 12.16 2.83
CA ARG A 184 -14.75 12.26 3.15
C ARG A 184 -14.16 13.62 2.84
N LEU A 185 -14.55 14.23 1.74
CA LEU A 185 -14.13 15.60 1.37
C LEU A 185 -14.67 16.62 2.36
N GLU A 186 -15.94 16.57 2.71
CA GLU A 186 -16.54 17.41 3.75
C GLU A 186 -15.82 17.26 5.11
N SER A 187 -15.47 16.01 5.48
CA SER A 187 -14.68 15.77 6.70
C SER A 187 -13.26 16.35 6.62
N ARG A 188 -12.68 16.53 5.43
CA ARG A 188 -11.39 17.22 5.28
C ARG A 188 -11.54 18.73 5.41
N ILE A 189 -12.60 19.30 4.85
CA ILE A 189 -12.91 20.74 4.93
C ILE A 189 -13.13 21.15 6.39
N ASN A 190 -13.89 20.35 7.14
CA ASN A 190 -14.35 20.67 8.49
C ASN A 190 -13.37 20.26 9.62
N ASP A 191 -12.25 19.61 9.33
CA ASP A 191 -11.27 19.19 10.34
C ASP A 191 -9.90 19.85 10.07
N PRO A 192 -9.47 20.81 10.92
CA PRO A 192 -8.19 21.52 10.72
C PRO A 192 -6.97 20.59 10.68
N ARG A 193 -7.07 19.37 11.25
CA ARG A 193 -6.00 18.36 11.18
C ARG A 193 -5.96 17.62 9.85
N LYS A 194 -6.94 17.85 8.97
CA LYS A 194 -7.08 17.18 7.66
C LYS A 194 -7.07 18.15 6.49
N VAL A 195 -7.29 19.44 6.72
CA VAL A 195 -7.38 20.47 5.66
C VAL A 195 -6.15 20.46 4.74
N TRP A 196 -4.97 20.16 5.27
CA TRP A 196 -3.74 20.05 4.49
C TRP A 196 -3.77 18.94 3.42
N LYS A 197 -4.72 18.01 3.51
CA LYS A 197 -4.96 16.95 2.51
C LYS A 197 -5.91 17.39 1.41
N LEU A 198 -6.45 18.58 1.49
CA LEU A 198 -7.36 19.14 0.50
C LEU A 198 -6.55 20.04 -0.44
N SER A 199 -6.49 19.67 -1.70
CA SER A 199 -5.85 20.46 -2.74
C SER A 199 -6.91 21.05 -3.69
N PRO A 200 -6.58 22.12 -4.45
CA PRO A 200 -7.45 22.59 -5.53
C PRO A 200 -7.76 21.51 -6.57
N MET A 201 -6.86 20.53 -6.72
CA MET A 201 -7.03 19.39 -7.60
C MET A 201 -8.13 18.44 -7.10
N ASP A 202 -8.23 18.19 -5.79
CA ASP A 202 -9.30 17.36 -5.21
C ASP A 202 -10.69 17.91 -5.55
N LEU A 203 -10.87 19.24 -5.51
CA LEU A 203 -12.14 19.89 -5.84
C LEU A 203 -12.48 19.79 -7.33
N ARG A 204 -11.47 19.96 -8.21
CA ARG A 204 -11.65 19.79 -9.65
C ARG A 204 -11.96 18.33 -10.02
N SER A 205 -11.27 17.38 -9.40
CA SER A 205 -11.51 15.95 -9.60
C SER A 205 -12.91 15.53 -9.16
N TYR A 206 -13.39 16.08 -8.06
CA TYR A 206 -14.72 15.79 -7.52
C TYR A 206 -15.83 16.07 -8.53
N SER A 207 -15.78 17.21 -9.21
CA SER A 207 -16.79 17.60 -10.22
C SER A 207 -16.74 16.73 -11.49
N ARG A 208 -15.67 15.97 -11.72
CA ARG A 208 -15.44 15.16 -12.92
C ARG A 208 -15.57 13.65 -12.68
N TRP A 209 -16.46 13.25 -11.80
CA TRP A 209 -16.65 11.84 -11.42
C TRP A 209 -16.78 10.89 -12.60
N TYR A 210 -17.61 11.22 -13.59
CA TYR A 210 -17.85 10.37 -14.75
C TYR A 210 -16.70 10.38 -15.75
N ASP A 211 -15.94 11.46 -15.85
CA ASP A 211 -14.73 11.51 -16.67
C ASP A 211 -13.67 10.57 -16.11
N TYR A 212 -13.49 10.58 -14.79
CA TYR A 212 -12.64 9.61 -14.11
C TYR A 212 -13.15 8.17 -14.23
N SER A 213 -14.47 7.95 -14.25
CA SER A 213 -15.05 6.61 -14.46
C SER A 213 -14.72 6.09 -15.85
N ARG A 214 -14.94 6.91 -16.89
CA ARG A 214 -14.58 6.56 -18.26
C ARG A 214 -13.08 6.32 -18.44
N ALA A 215 -12.25 7.14 -17.82
CA ALA A 215 -10.80 6.98 -17.83
C ALA A 215 -10.34 5.67 -17.18
N ARG A 216 -10.90 5.34 -16.01
CA ARG A 216 -10.67 4.07 -15.31
C ARG A 216 -11.06 2.87 -16.16
N ASP A 217 -12.26 2.90 -16.73
CA ASP A 217 -12.78 1.76 -17.50
C ASP A 217 -11.94 1.50 -18.76
N ALA A 218 -11.53 2.55 -19.46
CA ALA A 218 -10.60 2.46 -20.60
C ALA A 218 -9.22 1.93 -20.16
N MET A 219 -8.73 2.36 -19.00
CA MET A 219 -7.47 1.89 -18.43
C MET A 219 -7.54 0.39 -18.12
N PHE A 220 -8.58 -0.09 -17.45
CA PHE A 220 -8.74 -1.51 -17.16
C PHE A 220 -8.85 -2.33 -18.43
N ALA A 221 -9.69 -1.91 -19.38
CA ALA A 221 -9.85 -2.62 -20.64
C ALA A 221 -8.55 -2.78 -21.43
N ALA A 222 -7.66 -1.79 -21.36
CA ALA A 222 -6.40 -1.81 -22.11
C ALA A 222 -5.24 -2.48 -21.36
N THR A 223 -5.27 -2.49 -20.03
CA THR A 223 -4.08 -2.83 -19.23
C THR A 223 -4.29 -3.93 -18.19
N ASP A 224 -5.47 -4.55 -18.12
CA ASP A 224 -5.66 -5.76 -17.33
C ASP A 224 -5.04 -6.94 -18.07
N SER A 225 -4.00 -7.53 -17.49
CA SER A 225 -3.21 -8.57 -18.14
C SER A 225 -2.83 -9.67 -17.18
N ALA A 226 -2.53 -10.86 -17.68
CA ALA A 226 -2.16 -12.02 -16.87
C ALA A 226 -0.86 -11.79 -16.07
N TRP A 227 0.05 -10.95 -16.54
CA TRP A 227 1.32 -10.62 -15.86
C TRP A 227 1.25 -9.42 -14.94
N GLY A 228 0.15 -8.67 -14.98
CA GLY A 228 -0.11 -7.50 -14.13
C GLY A 228 -1.61 -7.23 -14.04
N PRO A 229 -2.38 -8.10 -13.36
CA PRO A 229 -3.83 -7.91 -13.24
C PRO A 229 -4.17 -6.76 -12.31
N TRP A 230 -5.34 -6.14 -12.54
CA TRP A 230 -5.92 -5.16 -11.66
C TRP A 230 -6.78 -5.83 -10.59
N TYR A 231 -6.50 -5.51 -9.34
CA TYR A 231 -7.31 -5.90 -8.19
C TYR A 231 -8.09 -4.71 -7.65
N ILE A 232 -9.40 -4.80 -7.68
CA ILE A 232 -10.29 -3.71 -7.24
C ILE A 232 -10.69 -3.95 -5.78
N ALA A 233 -10.44 -2.95 -4.94
CA ALA A 233 -10.81 -2.98 -3.54
C ALA A 233 -11.92 -1.96 -3.26
N ASP A 234 -13.08 -2.43 -2.74
CA ASP A 234 -14.08 -1.57 -2.15
C ASP A 234 -13.50 -0.90 -0.89
N ALA A 235 -13.45 0.42 -0.92
CA ALA A 235 -12.82 1.23 0.11
C ALA A 235 -13.81 2.10 0.90
N ASP A 236 -15.10 1.88 0.81
CA ASP A 236 -16.10 2.59 1.61
C ASP A 236 -15.89 2.32 3.11
N ASP A 237 -15.58 1.09 3.50
CA ASP A 237 -15.05 0.80 4.83
C ASP A 237 -13.52 0.71 4.80
N LYS A 238 -12.86 1.80 5.22
CA LYS A 238 -11.37 1.87 5.26
C LYS A 238 -10.71 0.78 6.10
N LYS A 239 -11.38 0.27 7.14
CA LYS A 239 -10.80 -0.78 7.98
C LYS A 239 -10.81 -2.11 7.23
N ARG A 240 -11.95 -2.47 6.63
CA ARG A 240 -12.11 -3.68 5.84
C ARG A 240 -11.22 -3.66 4.60
N ALA A 241 -11.22 -2.54 3.85
CA ALA A 241 -10.38 -2.38 2.68
C ALA A 241 -8.90 -2.65 2.99
N ARG A 242 -8.37 -2.10 4.08
CA ARG A 242 -6.98 -2.32 4.49
C ARG A 242 -6.69 -3.77 4.83
N LEU A 243 -7.57 -4.41 5.60
CA LEU A 243 -7.41 -5.83 5.94
C LEU A 243 -7.46 -6.69 4.67
N ASN A 244 -8.44 -6.48 3.81
CA ASN A 244 -8.62 -7.24 2.58
C ASN A 244 -7.43 -7.08 1.63
N ILE A 245 -6.97 -5.84 1.41
CA ILE A 245 -5.81 -5.57 0.53
C ILE A 245 -4.55 -6.24 1.08
N ILE A 246 -4.29 -6.13 2.39
CA ILE A 246 -3.08 -6.73 2.98
C ILE A 246 -3.18 -8.27 2.95
N THR A 247 -4.34 -8.85 3.24
CA THR A 247 -4.56 -10.29 3.14
C THR A 247 -4.37 -10.78 1.71
N HIS A 248 -4.94 -10.06 0.73
CA HIS A 248 -4.76 -10.39 -0.68
C HIS A 248 -3.29 -10.28 -1.10
N LEU A 249 -2.61 -9.18 -0.74
CA LEU A 249 -1.17 -8.99 -1.02
C LEU A 249 -0.34 -10.18 -0.52
N LEU A 250 -0.55 -10.58 0.73
CA LEU A 250 0.14 -11.72 1.34
C LEU A 250 -0.16 -13.04 0.61
N GLY A 251 -1.39 -13.20 0.11
CA GLY A 251 -1.77 -14.38 -0.68
C GLY A 251 -1.16 -14.41 -2.09
N GLN A 252 -0.76 -13.26 -2.65
CA GLN A 252 -0.12 -13.19 -3.98
C GLN A 252 1.39 -13.46 -3.94
N VAL A 253 2.02 -13.35 -2.78
CA VAL A 253 3.46 -13.56 -2.63
C VAL A 253 3.70 -14.98 -2.11
N PRO A 254 4.51 -15.82 -2.79
CA PRO A 254 4.75 -17.21 -2.39
C PRO A 254 5.77 -17.32 -1.25
N TYR A 255 5.64 -16.44 -0.23
CA TYR A 255 6.57 -16.43 0.90
C TYR A 255 6.31 -17.61 1.84
N LYS A 256 7.39 -18.03 2.49
CA LYS A 256 7.34 -19.00 3.59
C LYS A 256 7.99 -18.37 4.81
N PRO A 257 7.39 -18.49 5.99
CA PRO A 257 8.05 -18.02 7.21
C PRO A 257 9.41 -18.71 7.36
N LEU A 258 10.44 -17.93 7.56
CA LEU A 258 11.78 -18.47 7.86
C LEU A 258 11.78 -19.04 9.28
N ALA A 259 12.60 -20.07 9.49
CA ALA A 259 12.76 -20.66 10.80
C ALA A 259 13.21 -19.61 11.82
N HIS A 260 12.47 -19.51 12.93
CA HIS A 260 12.82 -18.56 13.99
C HIS A 260 14.14 -18.97 14.63
N ARG A 261 15.12 -18.08 14.56
CA ARG A 261 16.41 -18.28 15.27
C ARG A 261 16.23 -17.85 16.73
N ASP A 262 16.55 -18.75 17.66
CA ASP A 262 16.62 -18.40 19.08
C ASP A 262 17.79 -17.44 19.31
N ILE A 263 17.48 -16.14 19.27
CA ILE A 263 18.46 -15.07 19.49
C ILE A 263 18.50 -14.76 20.98
N LYS A 264 19.65 -15.02 21.60
CA LYS A 264 19.90 -14.60 23.00
C LYS A 264 20.69 -13.31 23.01
N LEU A 265 20.26 -12.35 23.81
CA LEU A 265 21.04 -11.13 23.99
C LEU A 265 22.40 -11.46 24.62
N PRO A 266 23.52 -11.00 24.05
CA PRO A 266 24.83 -11.15 24.67
C PRO A 266 24.89 -10.31 25.96
N LYS A 267 25.77 -10.70 26.87
CA LYS A 267 26.06 -9.88 28.05
C LYS A 267 26.69 -8.56 27.64
N ARG A 268 26.28 -7.47 28.27
CA ARG A 268 26.94 -6.17 28.07
C ARG A 268 28.38 -6.25 28.57
N GLN A 269 29.29 -5.57 27.89
CA GLN A 269 30.65 -5.43 28.37
C GLN A 269 30.67 -4.69 29.72
N PRO A 270 31.61 -5.01 30.62
CA PRO A 270 31.83 -4.25 31.85
C PRO A 270 32.29 -2.82 31.52
N PRO A 271 32.07 -1.85 32.43
CA PRO A 271 32.39 -0.44 32.15
C PRO A 271 33.89 -0.17 31.92
N ARG A 272 34.80 -1.06 32.38
CA ARG A 272 36.26 -0.96 32.15
C ARG A 272 36.83 0.42 32.51
N GLY A 273 36.35 1.03 33.55
CA GLY A 273 36.79 2.35 33.98
C GLY A 273 36.07 3.52 33.30
N TYR A 274 35.08 3.26 32.43
CA TYR A 274 34.27 4.35 31.88
C TYR A 274 33.44 5.03 32.97
N VAL A 275 33.65 6.32 33.11
CA VAL A 275 32.86 7.23 33.95
C VAL A 275 32.17 8.22 32.99
N GLN A 276 30.88 8.35 33.10
CA GLN A 276 30.16 9.30 32.26
C GLN A 276 30.62 10.72 32.61
N PRO A 277 31.12 11.48 31.60
CA PRO A 277 31.57 12.85 31.87
C PRO A 277 30.41 13.76 32.19
N ASP A 278 30.62 14.67 33.11
CA ASP A 278 29.68 15.76 33.42
C ASP A 278 29.80 16.84 32.35
N LEU A 279 28.97 16.74 31.31
CA LEU A 279 28.94 17.68 30.20
C LEU A 279 27.66 18.52 30.28
N PRO A 280 27.72 19.83 29.95
CA PRO A 280 26.54 20.70 29.93
C PRO A 280 25.63 20.36 28.74
N LEU A 281 25.03 19.16 28.75
CA LEU A 281 24.16 18.68 27.69
C LEU A 281 22.78 19.33 27.79
N ARG A 282 22.20 19.61 26.64
CA ARG A 282 20.82 20.11 26.54
C ARG A 282 19.85 18.92 26.51
N HIS A 283 19.20 18.67 27.61
CA HIS A 283 18.16 17.65 27.68
C HIS A 283 16.81 18.20 27.20
N ILE A 284 16.05 17.36 26.51
CA ILE A 284 14.67 17.68 26.16
C ILE A 284 13.87 17.75 27.46
N PRO A 285 13.11 18.83 27.70
CA PRO A 285 12.22 18.91 28.87
C PRO A 285 11.24 17.75 28.87
N ALA A 286 10.95 17.19 30.03
CA ALA A 286 9.99 16.11 30.22
C ALA A 286 8.71 16.66 30.90
N PRO A 287 7.80 17.29 30.14
CA PRO A 287 6.58 17.87 30.69
C PRO A 287 5.48 16.81 30.94
N PHE A 288 5.69 15.53 30.58
CA PHE A 288 4.78 14.40 30.75
C PHE A 288 5.38 13.29 31.60
#